data_5b3c5d0bf80f674afb13971f6af7ae2f
#
_entry.id   5b3c5d0bf80f674afb13971f6af7ae2f
#
_cell.length_a   1.000
_cell.length_b   1.000
_cell.length_c   1.000
_cell.angle_alpha   90.00
_cell.angle_beta   90.00
_cell.angle_gamma   90.00
#
_symmetry.space_group_name_H-M   'P 1'
#
loop_
_entity.id
_entity.type
_entity.pdbx_description
1 polymer ?
#
loop_
_entity_poly.entity_id
_entity_poly.type
_entity_poly.pdbx_seq_one_letter_code
_entity_poly.pdbx_strand_id
1 'polypeptide(L)'
;MEQLLAYEERLRQKIADVEAEKAQIVLQKRETRDKLANESLHPVERASLNELLAALIKAEELRDTLISRYREFMRYNRLMTEHNIRHHSHEE
;
A
#
# COMPACT_ATOMS: atom_id res chain seq x y z
N MET A 1 10.76 -21.78 12.29
CA MET A 1 11.64 -20.83 11.61
C MET A 1 11.28 -20.65 10.11
N GLU A 2 11.21 -21.74 9.35
CA GLU A 2 10.83 -21.67 7.93
C GLU A 2 9.47 -21.03 7.68
N GLN A 3 8.50 -21.31 8.54
CA GLN A 3 7.16 -20.72 8.41
C GLN A 3 7.18 -19.20 8.60
N LEU A 4 8.01 -18.70 9.52
CA LEU A 4 8.15 -17.26 9.76
C LEU A 4 8.83 -16.56 8.58
N LEU A 5 9.85 -17.20 7.99
CA LEU A 5 10.53 -16.68 6.80
C LEU A 5 9.60 -16.68 5.58
N ALA A 6 8.81 -17.73 5.40
CA ALA A 6 7.82 -17.81 4.33
C ALA A 6 6.74 -16.74 4.50
N TYR A 7 6.32 -16.47 5.74
CA TYR A 7 5.35 -15.42 6.03
C TYR A 7 5.91 -14.03 5.71
N GLU A 8 7.18 -13.78 6.07
CA GLU A 8 7.84 -12.51 5.73
C GLU A 8 7.89 -12.30 4.22
N GLU A 9 8.22 -13.36 3.47
CA GLU A 9 8.27 -13.28 2.01
C GLU A 9 6.89 -12.96 1.41
N ARG A 10 5.84 -13.56 1.94
CA ARG A 10 4.47 -13.25 1.52
C ARG A 10 4.09 -11.81 1.83
N LEU A 11 4.52 -11.29 2.98
CA LEU A 11 4.28 -9.87 3.33
C LEU A 11 5.01 -8.93 2.38
N ARG A 12 6.26 -9.24 2.03
CA ARG A 12 7.01 -8.46 1.04
C ARG A 12 6.31 -8.42 -0.30
N GLN A 13 5.78 -9.55 -0.74
CA GLN A 13 5.05 -9.63 -2.00
C GLN A 13 3.77 -8.79 -1.94
N LYS A 14 3.03 -8.86 -0.83
CA LYS A 14 1.82 -8.05 -0.65
C LYS A 14 2.14 -6.56 -0.66
N ILE A 15 3.22 -6.15 -0.02
CA ILE A 15 3.68 -4.75 -0.05
C ILE A 15 3.98 -4.32 -1.47
N ALA A 16 4.73 -5.14 -2.22
CA ALA A 16 5.07 -4.84 -3.61
C ALA A 16 3.83 -4.70 -4.48
N ASP A 17 2.84 -5.59 -4.30
CA ASP A 17 1.58 -5.54 -5.04
C ASP A 17 0.80 -4.27 -4.74
N VAL A 18 0.69 -3.90 -3.46
CA VAL A 18 -0.03 -2.67 -3.05
C VAL A 18 0.72 -1.42 -3.52
N GLU A 19 2.05 -1.41 -3.47
CA GLU A 19 2.85 -0.31 -3.99
C GLU A 19 2.65 -0.11 -5.51
N ALA A 20 2.54 -1.21 -6.26
CA ALA A 20 2.24 -1.15 -7.68
C ALA A 20 0.83 -0.58 -7.94
N GLU A 21 -0.17 -0.99 -7.16
CA GLU A 21 -1.52 -0.42 -7.24
C GLU A 21 -1.51 1.07 -6.91
N LYS A 22 -0.76 1.47 -5.88
CA LYS A 22 -0.62 2.87 -5.49
C LYS A 22 -0.01 3.69 -6.62
N ALA A 23 1.02 3.17 -7.29
CA ALA A 23 1.66 3.86 -8.40
C ALA A 23 0.66 4.15 -9.54
N GLN A 24 -0.23 3.21 -9.84
CA GLN A 24 -1.28 3.41 -10.83
C GLN A 24 -2.28 4.48 -10.38
N ILE A 25 -2.66 4.47 -9.12
CA ILE A 25 -3.56 5.48 -8.56
C ILE A 25 -2.93 6.87 -8.64
N VAL A 26 -1.67 7.02 -8.32
CA VAL A 26 -0.95 8.29 -8.42
C VAL A 26 -0.92 8.80 -9.85
N LEU A 27 -0.71 7.91 -10.81
CA LEU A 27 -0.74 8.26 -12.23
C LEU A 27 -2.13 8.74 -12.66
N GLN A 28 -3.18 8.00 -12.27
CA GLN A 28 -4.56 8.36 -12.58
C GLN A 28 -4.95 9.69 -11.94
N LYS A 29 -4.48 9.97 -10.74
CA LYS A 29 -4.70 11.27 -10.08
C LYS A 29 -4.10 12.41 -10.91
N ARG A 30 -2.89 12.22 -11.39
CA ARG A 30 -2.21 13.23 -12.22
C ARG A 30 -2.99 13.49 -13.51
N GLU A 31 -3.40 12.43 -14.19
CA GLU A 31 -4.18 12.52 -15.41
C GLU A 31 -5.53 13.23 -15.19
N THR A 32 -6.18 12.92 -14.07
CA THR A 32 -7.45 13.54 -13.70
C THR A 32 -7.27 15.03 -13.42
N ARG A 33 -6.22 15.39 -12.69
CA ARG A 33 -5.91 16.80 -12.41
C ARG A 33 -5.58 17.57 -13.69
N ASP A 34 -4.86 16.95 -14.62
CA ASP A 34 -4.52 17.56 -15.90
C ASP A 34 -5.79 17.84 -16.71
N LYS A 35 -6.76 16.91 -16.71
CA LYS A 35 -8.05 17.12 -17.37
C LYS A 35 -8.84 18.24 -16.69
N LEU A 36 -8.81 18.31 -15.37
CA LEU A 36 -9.51 19.35 -14.61
C LEU A 36 -8.92 20.74 -14.83
N ALA A 37 -7.67 20.83 -15.26
CA ALA A 37 -7.03 22.10 -15.59
C ALA A 37 -7.60 22.74 -16.86
N ASN A 38 -8.34 22.00 -17.67
CA ASN A 38 -9.00 22.53 -18.85
C ASN A 38 -10.21 23.40 -18.48
N GLU A 39 -10.11 24.69 -18.70
CA GLU A 39 -11.16 25.66 -18.37
C GLU A 39 -12.42 25.51 -19.21
N SER A 40 -12.32 24.85 -20.38
CA SER A 40 -13.43 24.63 -21.29
C SER A 40 -14.27 23.40 -20.98
N LEU A 41 -13.98 22.68 -19.89
CA LEU A 41 -14.75 21.51 -19.51
C LEU A 41 -16.21 21.84 -19.23
N HIS A 42 -17.10 20.97 -19.71
CA HIS A 42 -18.52 21.04 -19.38
C HIS A 42 -18.68 20.82 -17.86
N PRO A 43 -19.61 21.55 -17.18
CA PRO A 43 -19.78 21.40 -15.72
C PRO A 43 -20.07 19.97 -15.26
N VAL A 44 -20.78 19.17 -16.06
CA VAL A 44 -21.06 17.76 -15.73
C VAL A 44 -19.79 16.93 -15.76
N GLU A 45 -18.94 17.14 -16.76
CA GLU A 45 -17.65 16.46 -16.87
C GLU A 45 -16.73 16.85 -15.71
N ARG A 46 -16.71 18.13 -15.37
CA ARG A 46 -15.92 18.64 -14.24
C ARG A 46 -16.36 18.00 -12.92
N ALA A 47 -17.67 17.89 -12.70
CA ALA A 47 -18.21 17.26 -11.49
C ALA A 47 -17.80 15.78 -11.41
N SER A 48 -17.91 15.06 -12.54
CA SER A 48 -17.50 13.65 -12.61
C SER A 48 -16.02 13.46 -12.34
N LEU A 49 -15.18 14.33 -12.90
CA LEU A 49 -13.73 14.28 -12.69
C LEU A 49 -13.37 14.60 -11.24
N ASN A 50 -14.07 15.54 -10.60
CA ASN A 50 -13.85 15.85 -9.19
C ASN A 50 -14.22 14.68 -8.29
N GLU A 51 -15.32 13.98 -8.60
CA GLU A 51 -15.70 12.78 -7.88
C GLU A 51 -14.66 11.67 -8.03
N LEU A 52 -14.16 11.48 -9.26
CA LEU A 52 -13.10 10.51 -9.52
C LEU A 52 -11.83 10.86 -8.75
N LEU A 53 -11.44 12.12 -8.76
CA LEU A 53 -10.26 12.59 -8.03
C LEU A 53 -10.39 12.30 -6.53
N ALA A 54 -11.56 12.59 -5.94
CA ALA A 54 -11.82 12.32 -4.53
C ALA A 54 -11.71 10.82 -4.21
N ALA A 55 -12.25 9.97 -5.09
CA ALA A 55 -12.16 8.52 -4.94
C ALA A 55 -10.71 8.02 -5.05
N LEU A 56 -9.93 8.59 -5.96
CA LEU A 56 -8.52 8.24 -6.13
C LEU A 56 -7.68 8.64 -4.92
N ILE A 57 -7.93 9.82 -4.35
CA ILE A 57 -7.26 10.27 -3.13
C ILE A 57 -7.52 9.29 -1.99
N LYS A 58 -8.77 8.89 -1.81
CA LYS A 58 -9.16 7.93 -0.77
C LYS A 58 -8.55 6.56 -0.99
N ALA A 59 -8.52 6.10 -2.25
CA ALA A 59 -7.89 4.83 -2.62
C ALA A 59 -6.40 4.83 -2.31
N GLU A 60 -5.70 5.93 -2.55
CA GLU A 60 -4.29 6.09 -2.22
C GLU A 60 -4.06 6.01 -0.70
N GLU A 61 -4.87 6.72 0.08
CA GLU A 61 -4.80 6.68 1.55
C GLU A 61 -4.98 5.26 2.09
N LEU A 62 -5.91 4.50 1.51
CA LEU A 62 -6.13 3.11 1.90
C LEU A 62 -4.90 2.24 1.61
N ARG A 63 -4.24 2.45 0.45
CA ARG A 63 -3.02 1.71 0.11
C ARG A 63 -1.88 2.06 1.06
N ASP A 64 -1.74 3.33 1.40
CA ASP A 64 -0.73 3.77 2.38
C ASP A 64 -0.95 3.10 3.74
N THR A 65 -2.21 3.01 4.19
CA THR A 65 -2.56 2.32 5.43
C THR A 65 -2.22 0.83 5.37
N LEU A 66 -2.54 0.17 4.25
CA LEU A 66 -2.22 -1.25 4.06
C LEU A 66 -0.71 -1.49 4.09
N ILE A 67 0.07 -0.68 3.40
CA ILE A 67 1.53 -0.78 3.38
C ILE A 67 2.08 -0.64 4.79
N SER A 68 1.61 0.35 5.54
CA SER A 68 2.03 0.57 6.93
C SER A 68 1.73 -0.64 7.82
N ARG A 69 0.54 -1.23 7.68
CA ARG A 69 0.14 -2.41 8.45
C ARG A 69 0.98 -3.63 8.10
N TYR A 70 1.24 -3.86 6.81
CA TYR A 70 2.09 -4.98 6.40
C TYR A 70 3.52 -4.82 6.91
N ARG A 71 4.04 -3.59 6.93
CA ARG A 71 5.36 -3.31 7.50
C ARG A 71 5.41 -3.56 9.01
N GLU A 72 4.35 -3.23 9.72
CA GLU A 72 4.22 -3.54 11.15
C GLU A 72 4.21 -5.06 11.37
N PHE A 73 3.47 -5.80 10.55
CA PHE A 73 3.45 -7.26 10.62
C PHE A 73 4.82 -7.85 10.35
N MET A 74 5.56 -7.30 9.39
CA MET A 74 6.92 -7.74 9.10
C MET A 74 7.84 -7.53 10.30
N ARG A 75 7.76 -6.36 10.91
CA ARG A 75 8.57 -6.05 12.11
C ARG A 75 8.24 -7.00 13.24
N TYR A 76 6.96 -7.24 13.48
CA TYR A 76 6.50 -8.18 14.49
C TYR A 76 7.02 -9.60 14.20
N ASN A 77 6.91 -10.02 12.95
CA ASN A 77 7.40 -11.33 12.52
C ASN A 77 8.90 -11.49 12.72
N ARG A 78 9.68 -10.44 12.48
CA ARG A 78 11.12 -10.45 12.73
C ARG A 78 11.43 -10.58 14.22
N LEU A 79 10.70 -9.87 15.07
CA LEU A 79 10.84 -9.99 16.53
C LEU A 79 10.53 -11.40 17.00
N MET A 80 9.50 -12.03 16.46
CA MET A 80 9.17 -13.42 16.78
C MET A 80 10.25 -14.37 16.31
N THR A 81 10.83 -14.13 15.14
CA THR A 81 11.92 -14.94 14.61
C THR A 81 13.16 -14.83 15.51
N GLU A 82 13.53 -13.61 15.92
CA GLU A 82 14.64 -13.38 16.82
C GLU A 82 14.41 -14.06 18.19
N HIS A 83 13.19 -13.94 18.70
CA HIS A 83 12.81 -14.57 19.96
C HIS A 83 12.97 -16.09 19.89
N ASN A 84 12.50 -16.70 18.82
CA ASN A 84 12.62 -18.14 18.62
C ASN A 84 14.07 -18.60 18.53
N ILE A 85 14.91 -17.83 17.85
CA ILE A 85 16.35 -18.13 17.78
C ILE A 85 16.98 -18.08 19.17
N ARG A 86 16.71 -17.04 19.94
CA ARG A 86 17.24 -16.89 21.30
C ARG A 86 16.76 -18.00 22.23
N HIS A 87 15.49 -18.35 22.11
CA HIS A 87 14.89 -19.40 22.92
C HIS A 87 15.53 -20.76 22.63
N HIS A 88 15.76 -21.08 21.37
CA HIS A 88 16.48 -22.29 20.97
C HIS A 88 17.90 -22.33 21.50
N SER A 89 18.61 -21.21 21.47
CA SER A 89 19.97 -21.10 21.99
C SER A 89 20.03 -21.39 23.48
N HIS A 90 19.00 -21.02 24.24
CA HIS A 90 18.94 -21.26 25.69
C HIS A 90 18.63 -22.72 26.03
N GLU A 91 17.95 -23.42 25.19
CA GLU A 91 17.58 -24.82 25.40
C GLU A 91 18.75 -25.79 25.15
N GLU A 92 19.73 -25.36 24.42
CA GLU A 92 20.94 -26.13 24.16
C GLU A 92 21.97 -25.96 25.29
#